data_fc5ff3e0ce48adc754e5fc0b9edd0fb6
#
_entry.id   fc5ff3e0ce48adc754e5fc0b9edd0fb6
#
_cell.length_a   1.000
_cell.length_b   1.000
_cell.length_c   1.000
_cell.angle_alpha   90.00
_cell.angle_beta   90.00
_cell.angle_gamma   90.00
#
_symmetry.space_group_name_H-M   'P 1'
#
loop_
_entity.id
_entity.type
_entity.pdbx_description
1 polymer ?
#
loop_
_entity_poly.entity_id
_entity_poly.type
_entity_poly.pdbx_seq_one_letter_code
_entity_poly.pdbx_strand_id
1 'polypeptide(L)'
;MISIIIPVRNEAQNISKNLNHLQELRRRNSCEIILVDGGSTDNTTEIANNLVDHILKTKLGRAVQQNIGASIAKGNTLVFLHADTYITTKQLLSIKED
;
A
#
# COMPACT_ATOMS: atom_id res chain seq x y z
N MET A 1 1.60 -14.46 4.39
CA MET A 1 0.88 -13.21 4.06
C MET A 1 1.85 -12.20 3.46
N ILE A 2 1.39 -11.46 2.50
CA ILE A 2 2.18 -10.41 1.83
C ILE A 2 1.85 -9.06 2.47
N SER A 3 2.87 -8.27 2.76
CA SER A 3 2.68 -6.88 3.18
C SER A 3 2.98 -5.97 2.00
N ILE A 4 1.97 -5.22 1.55
CA ILE A 4 2.09 -4.29 0.44
C ILE A 4 2.27 -2.89 1.01
N ILE A 5 3.41 -2.28 0.72
CA ILE A 5 3.78 -0.97 1.23
C ILE A 5 3.70 0.03 0.08
N ILE A 6 2.87 1.05 0.25
CA ILE A 6 2.59 2.01 -0.81
C ILE A 6 2.91 3.43 -0.31
N PRO A 7 4.09 3.95 -0.68
CA PRO A 7 4.38 5.36 -0.40
C PRO A 7 3.56 6.25 -1.32
N VAL A 8 2.93 7.27 -0.75
CA VAL A 8 2.07 8.18 -1.51
C VAL A 8 2.34 9.63 -1.16
N ARG A 9 2.04 10.52 -2.10
CA ARG A 9 1.90 11.93 -1.90
C ARG A 9 1.05 12.51 -3.02
N ASN A 10 -0.10 13.09 -2.65
CA ASN A 10 -1.02 13.71 -3.61
C ASN A 10 -1.45 12.76 -4.74
N GLU A 11 -1.98 11.59 -4.36
CA GLU A 11 -2.43 10.56 -5.29
C GLU A 11 -3.95 10.38 -5.28
N ALA A 12 -4.71 11.39 -4.88
CA ALA A 12 -6.16 11.29 -4.73
C ALA A 12 -6.87 10.81 -6.00
N GLN A 13 -6.36 11.18 -7.18
CA GLN A 13 -6.98 10.79 -8.45
C GLN A 13 -6.88 9.30 -8.75
N ASN A 14 -5.81 8.64 -8.28
CA ASN A 14 -5.50 7.28 -8.68
C ASN A 14 -5.59 6.26 -7.55
N ILE A 15 -5.55 6.71 -6.30
CA ILE A 15 -5.36 5.79 -5.18
C ILE A 15 -6.54 4.82 -5.01
N SER A 16 -7.76 5.27 -5.17
CA SER A 16 -8.94 4.43 -5.04
C SER A 16 -8.95 3.31 -6.08
N LYS A 17 -8.69 3.66 -7.34
CA LYS A 17 -8.66 2.70 -8.44
C LYS A 17 -7.60 1.62 -8.19
N ASN A 18 -6.41 2.04 -7.79
CA ASN A 18 -5.32 1.10 -7.58
C ASN A 18 -5.55 0.21 -6.35
N LEU A 19 -6.12 0.75 -5.29
CA LEU A 19 -6.40 -0.03 -4.09
C LEU A 19 -7.56 -1.00 -4.27
N ASN A 20 -8.54 -0.67 -5.12
CA ASN A 20 -9.70 -1.54 -5.34
C ASN A 20 -9.32 -2.91 -5.87
N HIS A 21 -8.25 -3.02 -6.65
CA HIS A 21 -7.79 -4.30 -7.17
C HIS A 21 -7.28 -5.24 -6.08
N LEU A 22 -6.88 -4.68 -4.95
CA LEU A 22 -6.26 -5.45 -3.87
C LEU A 22 -7.26 -5.89 -2.80
N GLN A 23 -8.50 -5.41 -2.89
CA GLN A 23 -9.46 -5.61 -1.81
C GLN A 23 -9.86 -7.08 -1.63
N GLU A 24 -9.94 -7.85 -2.70
CA GLU A 24 -10.28 -9.26 -2.58
C GLU A 24 -9.21 -10.04 -1.82
N LEU A 25 -7.94 -9.78 -2.14
CA LEU A 25 -6.82 -10.41 -1.44
C LEU A 25 -6.78 -9.98 0.03
N ARG A 26 -7.07 -8.73 0.29
CA ARG A 26 -7.13 -8.19 1.64
C ARG A 26 -8.22 -8.89 2.45
N ARG A 27 -9.40 -9.08 1.86
CA ARG A 27 -10.52 -9.77 2.52
C ARG A 27 -10.21 -11.23 2.84
N ARG A 28 -9.37 -11.87 2.02
CA ARG A 28 -8.94 -13.26 2.24
C ARG A 28 -7.79 -13.37 3.23
N ASN A 29 -7.34 -12.26 3.80
CA ASN A 29 -6.15 -12.19 4.64
C ASN A 29 -4.88 -12.67 3.92
N SER A 30 -4.86 -12.57 2.60
CA SER A 30 -3.66 -12.92 1.80
C SER A 30 -2.68 -11.77 1.74
N CYS A 31 -3.12 -10.55 2.01
CA CYS A 31 -2.25 -9.39 2.12
C CYS A 31 -2.75 -8.39 3.15
N GLU A 32 -1.84 -7.60 3.65
CA GLU A 32 -2.16 -6.34 4.34
C GLU A 32 -1.64 -5.19 3.49
N ILE A 33 -2.30 -4.05 3.58
CA ILE A 33 -1.94 -2.86 2.81
C ILE A 33 -1.54 -1.77 3.79
N ILE A 34 -0.32 -1.27 3.63
CA ILE A 34 0.25 -0.21 4.46
C ILE A 34 0.49 1.00 3.57
N LEU A 35 -0.31 2.04 3.77
CA LEU A 35 -0.15 3.30 3.04
C LEU A 35 0.73 4.22 3.87
N VAL A 36 1.78 4.76 3.28
CA VAL A 36 2.67 5.69 3.98
C VAL A 36 2.64 7.04 3.27
N ASP A 37 1.97 7.99 3.90
CA ASP A 37 1.74 9.30 3.34
C ASP A 37 2.91 10.24 3.62
N GLY A 38 3.47 10.82 2.57
CA GLY A 38 4.60 11.72 2.64
C GLY A 38 4.22 13.20 2.65
N GLY A 39 3.07 13.53 3.20
CA GLY A 39 2.62 14.91 3.32
C GLY A 39 1.64 15.36 2.23
N SER A 40 0.64 14.54 1.93
CA SER A 40 -0.39 14.92 0.96
C SER A 40 -1.18 16.13 1.42
N THR A 41 -1.43 17.03 0.48
CA THR A 41 -2.26 18.23 0.71
C THR A 41 -3.66 18.04 0.12
N ASP A 42 -3.88 16.99 -0.64
CA ASP A 42 -5.20 16.62 -1.15
C ASP A 42 -5.86 15.60 -0.20
N ASN A 43 -6.95 14.97 -0.63
CA ASN A 43 -7.68 14.00 0.19
C ASN A 43 -7.25 12.54 -0.03
N THR A 44 -5.99 12.31 -0.38
CA THR A 44 -5.44 10.96 -0.61
C THR A 44 -5.73 10.02 0.55
N THR A 45 -5.38 10.40 1.78
CA THR A 45 -5.55 9.53 2.95
C THR A 45 -7.01 9.28 3.30
N GLU A 46 -7.85 10.27 3.10
CA GLU A 46 -9.29 10.12 3.35
C GLU A 46 -9.92 9.12 2.40
N ILE A 47 -9.56 9.19 1.11
CA ILE A 47 -10.04 8.25 0.10
C ILE A 47 -9.58 6.83 0.43
N ALA A 48 -8.35 6.67 0.88
CA ALA A 48 -7.75 5.36 1.13
C ALA A 48 -8.18 4.73 2.46
N ASN A 49 -8.76 5.49 3.36
CA ASN A 49 -8.93 5.10 4.77
C ASN A 49 -9.61 3.73 4.95
N ASN A 50 -10.63 3.42 4.16
CA ASN A 50 -11.36 2.15 4.28
C ASN A 50 -10.78 1.04 3.41
N LEU A 51 -9.75 1.33 2.63
CA LEU A 51 -9.19 0.40 1.65
C LEU A 51 -7.83 -0.16 2.07
N VAL A 52 -7.31 0.28 3.20
CA VAL A 52 -6.00 -0.13 3.69
C VAL A 52 -6.09 -0.57 5.16
N ASP A 53 -5.07 -1.28 5.61
CA ASP A 53 -4.99 -1.76 6.99
C ASP A 53 -4.29 -0.76 7.90
N HIS A 54 -3.34 0.01 7.36
CA HIS A 54 -2.61 1.02 8.10
C HIS A 54 -2.36 2.25 7.25
N ILE A 55 -2.47 3.42 7.86
CA ILE A 55 -2.05 4.68 7.26
C ILE A 55 -1.03 5.32 8.20
N LEU A 56 0.18 5.51 7.70
CA LEU A 56 1.25 6.17 8.42
C LEU A 56 1.57 7.50 7.74
N LYS A 57 1.96 8.48 8.51
CA LYS A 57 2.37 9.79 7.98
C LYS A 57 3.82 10.04 8.33
N THR A 58 4.58 10.51 7.36
CA THR A 58 6.00 10.80 7.55
C THR A 58 6.44 11.93 6.64
N LYS A 59 7.71 12.26 6.71
CA LYS A 59 8.32 13.18 5.76
C LYS A 59 8.29 12.60 4.36
N LEU A 60 8.29 13.47 3.37
CA LEU A 60 8.40 13.05 1.97
C LEU A 60 9.78 12.45 1.74
N GLY A 61 9.82 11.31 1.09
CA GLY A 61 11.02 10.61 0.71
C GLY A 61 10.74 9.15 0.56
N ARG A 62 11.00 8.59 -0.62
CA ARG A 62 10.67 7.20 -0.90
C ARG A 62 11.31 6.25 0.12
N ALA A 63 12.61 6.43 0.40
CA ALA A 63 13.30 5.55 1.31
C ALA A 63 12.74 5.64 2.73
N VAL A 64 12.46 6.84 3.21
CA VAL A 64 11.86 7.05 4.54
C VAL A 64 10.48 6.41 4.61
N GLN A 65 9.65 6.65 3.60
CA GLN A 65 8.29 6.09 3.56
C GLN A 65 8.32 4.57 3.50
N GLN A 66 9.17 3.99 2.67
CA GLN A 66 9.30 2.53 2.56
C GLN A 66 9.80 1.91 3.86
N ASN A 67 10.80 2.51 4.49
CA ASN A 67 11.37 2.00 5.74
C ASN A 67 10.36 2.01 6.88
N ILE A 68 9.58 3.08 7.00
CA ILE A 68 8.55 3.17 8.03
C ILE A 68 7.46 2.13 7.79
N GLY A 69 7.01 1.98 6.55
CA GLY A 69 6.02 0.95 6.21
C GLY A 69 6.53 -0.44 6.53
N ALA A 70 7.76 -0.75 6.16
CA ALA A 70 8.37 -2.04 6.42
C ALA A 70 8.49 -2.34 7.91
N SER A 71 8.69 -1.32 8.74
CA SER A 71 8.89 -1.50 10.18
C SER A 71 7.66 -2.06 10.91
N ILE A 72 6.47 -1.86 10.35
CA ILE A 72 5.23 -2.36 10.96
C ILE A 72 4.65 -3.57 10.22
N ALA A 73 5.26 -3.97 9.12
CA ALA A 73 4.75 -5.06 8.29
C ALA A 73 4.77 -6.38 9.04
N LYS A 74 3.69 -7.14 8.94
CA LYS A 74 3.54 -8.44 9.60
C LYS A 74 3.73 -9.60 8.63
N GLY A 75 3.70 -9.34 7.32
CA GLY A 75 3.84 -10.38 6.32
C GLY A 75 5.26 -10.90 6.19
N ASN A 76 5.38 -12.09 5.65
CA ASN A 76 6.68 -12.72 5.39
C ASN A 76 7.36 -12.12 4.15
N THR A 77 6.55 -11.63 3.22
CA THR A 77 7.03 -11.05 1.98
C THR A 77 6.59 -9.60 1.91
N LEU A 78 7.53 -8.71 1.63
CA LEU A 78 7.25 -7.29 1.48
C LEU A 78 7.22 -6.94 0.00
N VAL A 79 6.18 -6.22 -0.41
CA VAL A 79 6.03 -5.73 -1.78
C VAL A 79 5.89 -4.21 -1.72
N PHE A 80 6.78 -3.51 -2.41
CA PHE A 80 6.73 -2.05 -2.49
C PHE A 80 6.10 -1.65 -3.82
N LEU A 81 4.95 -1.00 -3.75
CA LEU A 81 4.23 -0.53 -4.95
C LEU A 81 4.19 0.99 -4.97
N HIS A 82 4.29 1.55 -6.17
CA HIS A 82 3.95 2.96 -6.37
C HIS A 82 2.43 3.12 -6.43
N ALA A 83 1.93 4.26 -5.97
CA ALA A 83 0.50 4.53 -5.94
C ALA A 83 -0.16 4.51 -7.33
N ASP A 84 0.62 4.75 -8.38
CA ASP A 84 0.16 4.74 -9.76
C ASP A 84 0.43 3.41 -10.48
N THR A 85 1.03 2.45 -9.79
CA THR A 85 1.33 1.15 -10.37
C THR A 85 0.14 0.22 -10.23
N TYR A 86 -0.27 -0.37 -11.35
CA TYR A 86 -1.32 -1.37 -11.38
C TYR A 86 -0.69 -2.75 -11.32
N ILE A 87 -1.04 -3.53 -10.30
CA ILE A 87 -0.66 -4.94 -10.23
C ILE A 87 -1.95 -5.78 -10.21
N THR A 88 -2.00 -6.80 -11.04
CA THR A 88 -3.17 -7.69 -11.06
C THR A 88 -3.10 -8.68 -9.90
N THR A 89 -4.26 -9.20 -9.52
CA THR A 89 -4.35 -10.26 -8.51
C THR A 89 -3.48 -11.45 -8.92
N LYS A 90 -3.50 -11.83 -10.20
CA LYS A 90 -2.71 -12.93 -10.71
C LYS A 90 -1.20 -12.69 -10.54
N GLN A 91 -0.75 -11.48 -10.86
CA GLN A 91 0.66 -11.12 -10.68
C GLN A 91 1.08 -11.18 -9.23
N LEU A 92 0.23 -10.66 -8.34
CA LEU A 92 0.52 -10.67 -6.91
C LEU A 92 0.56 -12.09 -6.35
N LEU A 93 -0.37 -12.95 -6.77
CA LEU A 93 -0.41 -14.34 -6.32
C LEU A 93 0.77 -15.17 -6.86
N SER A 94 1.45 -14.71 -7.89
CA SER A 94 2.63 -15.39 -8.42
C SER A 94 3.89 -15.14 -7.59
N ILE A 95 3.85 -14.20 -6.66
CA ILE A 95 4.97 -13.92 -5.78
C ILE A 95 5.10 -15.06 -4.78
N LYS A 96 6.28 -15.67 -4.75
CA LYS A 96 6.54 -16.78 -3.84
C LYS A 96 6.90 -16.26 -2.46
N GLU A 97 6.30 -16.84 -1.46
CA GLU A 97 6.66 -16.58 -0.07
C GLU A 97 7.52 -17.74 0.43
N ASP A 98 8.73 -17.44 0.84
CA ASP A 98 9.66 -18.43 1.39
C ASP A 98 9.65 -18.40 2.92
#